data_540fe9e558ed77c0744f50c65e2be2cf
#
_entry.id   540fe9e558ed77c0744f50c65e2be2cf
#
_cell.length_a   1.000
_cell.length_b   1.000
_cell.length_c   1.000
_cell.angle_alpha   90.00
_cell.angle_beta   90.00
_cell.angle_gamma   90.00
#
_symmetry.space_group_name_H-M   'P 1'
#
loop_
_entity.id
_entity.type
_entity.pdbx_description
1 polymer ?
#
loop_
_entity_poly.entity_id
_entity_poly.type
_entity_poly.pdbx_seq_one_letter_code
_entity_poly.pdbx_strand_id
1 'polypeptide(L)'
;MHVCIDDATRLAYVEVLPDERATTTVGFFERAVVWFAERAVKVRQVLSDNGSPYRSHAWAIWCATHRIEHLRTRPYRPRTNGKAERFIQTMLREWAYAGSYRSSTHRARALPAWIDYYNHQRPHGALGHKTPASRLQAA
;
A
#
# COMPACT_ATOMS: atom_id res chain seq x y z
N MET A 1 -9.92 4.49 -1.28
CA MET A 1 -9.07 3.30 -1.15
C MET A 1 -7.67 3.71 -0.76
N HIS A 2 -7.09 3.02 0.22
CA HIS A 2 -5.76 3.33 0.72
C HIS A 2 -4.83 2.16 0.44
N VAL A 3 -3.63 2.45 -0.06
CA VAL A 3 -2.64 1.46 -0.51
C VAL A 3 -1.30 1.76 0.13
N CYS A 4 -0.64 0.73 0.64
CA CYS A 4 0.73 0.80 1.13
C CYS A 4 1.50 -0.39 0.58
N ILE A 5 2.65 -0.14 -0.04
CA ILE A 5 3.49 -1.19 -0.62
C ILE A 5 4.90 -1.08 -0.07
N ASP A 6 5.48 -2.23 0.31
CA ASP A 6 6.87 -2.29 0.74
C ASP A 6 7.81 -2.19 -0.47
N ASP A 7 8.73 -1.26 -0.41
CA ASP A 7 9.63 -0.95 -1.51
C ASP A 7 10.53 -2.14 -1.88
N ALA A 8 11.02 -2.88 -0.90
CA ALA A 8 11.95 -3.98 -1.12
C ALA A 8 11.27 -5.25 -1.62
N THR A 9 10.18 -5.66 -0.98
CA THR A 9 9.51 -6.93 -1.27
C THR A 9 8.34 -6.79 -2.22
N ARG A 10 7.79 -5.60 -2.39
CA ARG A 10 6.52 -5.32 -3.09
C ARG A 10 5.29 -5.85 -2.35
N LEU A 11 5.45 -6.28 -1.09
CA LEU A 11 4.32 -6.71 -0.28
C LEU A 11 3.33 -5.56 -0.13
N ALA A 12 2.04 -5.83 -0.33
CA ALA A 12 1.02 -4.80 -0.39
C ALA A 12 -0.03 -4.97 0.70
N TYR A 13 -0.42 -3.84 1.30
CA TYR A 13 -1.53 -3.74 2.25
C TYR A 13 -2.53 -2.71 1.75
N VAL A 14 -3.80 -3.07 1.68
CA VAL A 14 -4.85 -2.24 1.09
C VAL A 14 -6.10 -2.28 1.95
N GLU A 15 -6.76 -1.13 2.09
CA GLU A 15 -8.09 -1.05 2.70
C GLU A 15 -9.01 -0.18 1.84
N VAL A 16 -10.27 -0.55 1.77
CA VAL A 16 -11.32 0.29 1.21
C VAL A 16 -11.94 1.08 2.35
N LEU A 17 -11.74 2.37 2.35
CA LEU A 17 -12.18 3.28 3.41
C LEU A 17 -13.11 4.35 2.83
N PRO A 18 -13.99 4.95 3.67
CA PRO A 18 -15.04 5.86 3.16
C PRO A 18 -14.50 7.19 2.65
N ASP A 19 -13.33 7.62 3.09
CA ASP A 19 -12.76 8.91 2.69
C ASP A 19 -11.22 8.90 2.74
N GLU A 20 -10.61 10.03 2.38
CA GLU A 20 -9.16 10.23 2.42
C GLU A 20 -8.77 11.34 3.40
N ARG A 21 -9.56 11.55 4.45
CA ARG A 21 -9.24 12.51 5.50
C ARG A 21 -7.98 12.13 6.26
N ALA A 22 -7.35 13.11 6.90
CA ALA A 22 -6.13 12.89 7.66
C ALA A 22 -6.30 11.82 8.75
N THR A 23 -7.40 11.87 9.51
CA THR A 23 -7.67 10.89 10.57
C THR A 23 -7.87 9.48 10.01
N THR A 24 -8.54 9.35 8.88
CA THR A 24 -8.74 8.07 8.20
C THR A 24 -7.42 7.51 7.69
N THR A 25 -6.59 8.36 7.11
CA THR A 25 -5.26 7.99 6.62
C THR A 25 -4.34 7.53 7.74
N VAL A 26 -4.31 8.26 8.86
CA VAL A 26 -3.54 7.87 10.04
C VAL A 26 -4.00 6.51 10.57
N GLY A 27 -5.30 6.29 10.70
CA GLY A 27 -5.85 5.01 11.13
C GLY A 27 -5.44 3.85 10.20
N PHE A 28 -5.46 4.09 8.90
CA PHE A 28 -4.97 3.12 7.91
C PHE A 28 -3.51 2.75 8.17
N PHE A 29 -2.64 3.73 8.36
CA PHE A 29 -1.22 3.46 8.58
C PHE A 29 -0.94 2.82 9.94
N GLU A 30 -1.73 3.11 10.96
CA GLU A 30 -1.62 2.39 12.24
C GLU A 30 -1.83 0.88 12.05
N ARG A 31 -2.85 0.52 11.29
CA ARG A 31 -3.12 -0.90 10.98
C ARG A 31 -2.07 -1.48 10.03
N ALA A 32 -1.65 -0.71 9.04
CA ALA A 32 -0.63 -1.15 8.08
C ALA A 32 0.70 -1.48 8.78
N VAL A 33 1.15 -0.61 9.68
CA VAL A 33 2.40 -0.82 10.43
C VAL A 33 2.36 -2.11 11.25
N VAL A 34 1.23 -2.37 11.92
CA VAL A 34 1.03 -3.62 12.68
C VAL A 34 1.07 -4.83 11.73
N TRP A 35 0.37 -4.74 10.60
CA TRP A 35 0.32 -5.81 9.62
C TRP A 35 1.70 -6.14 9.06
N PHE A 36 2.50 -5.12 8.73
CA PHE A 36 3.88 -5.33 8.28
C PHE A 36 4.76 -5.90 9.40
N ALA A 37 4.61 -5.42 10.63
CA ALA A 37 5.38 -5.91 11.77
C ALA A 37 5.13 -7.40 12.05
N GLU A 38 3.90 -7.87 11.89
CA GLU A 38 3.54 -9.28 12.01
C GLU A 38 4.26 -10.15 10.97
N ARG A 39 4.73 -9.54 9.89
CA ARG A 39 5.48 -10.19 8.81
C ARG A 39 6.97 -9.86 8.86
N ALA A 40 7.45 -9.41 10.01
CA ALA A 40 8.85 -9.05 10.28
C ALA A 40 9.35 -7.89 9.41
N VAL A 41 8.45 -7.03 8.92
CA VAL A 41 8.79 -5.80 8.22
C VAL A 41 8.59 -4.61 9.15
N LYS A 42 9.69 -3.96 9.53
CA LYS A 42 9.61 -2.75 10.33
C LYS A 42 9.55 -1.53 9.42
N VAL A 43 8.49 -0.76 9.53
CA VAL A 43 8.32 0.47 8.75
C VAL A 43 9.16 1.57 9.37
N ARG A 44 10.14 2.08 8.64
CA ARG A 44 11.04 3.15 9.07
C ARG A 44 10.82 4.45 8.31
N GLN A 45 10.39 4.34 7.06
CA GLN A 45 10.15 5.47 6.17
C GLN A 45 8.86 5.25 5.41
N VAL A 46 8.14 6.32 5.15
CA VAL A 46 6.97 6.31 4.26
C VAL A 46 7.19 7.35 3.18
N LEU A 47 7.12 6.93 1.93
CA LEU A 47 7.10 7.82 0.77
C LEU A 47 5.66 8.00 0.33
N SER A 48 5.18 9.22 0.29
CA SER A 48 3.82 9.54 -0.16
C SER A 48 3.85 10.61 -1.24
N ASP A 49 2.70 10.81 -1.89
CA ASP A 49 2.47 11.99 -2.71
C ASP A 49 2.28 13.24 -1.84
N ASN A 50 1.91 14.37 -2.46
CA ASN A 50 1.67 15.63 -1.78
C ASN A 50 0.20 15.85 -1.41
N GLY A 51 -0.59 14.78 -1.30
CA GLY A 51 -1.99 14.85 -0.92
C GLY A 51 -2.20 15.50 0.44
N SER A 52 -3.38 16.11 0.64
CA SER A 52 -3.66 16.88 1.85
C SER A 52 -3.53 16.08 3.15
N PRO A 53 -3.87 14.77 3.23
CA PRO A 53 -3.66 14.01 4.47
C PRO A 53 -2.20 13.98 4.92
N TYR A 54 -1.27 13.91 3.96
CA TYR A 54 0.18 13.83 4.22
C TYR A 54 0.82 15.18 4.55
N ARG A 55 0.05 16.25 4.45
CA ARG A 55 0.47 17.62 4.83
C ARG A 55 -0.16 18.05 6.16
N SER A 56 -0.92 17.19 6.80
CA SER A 56 -1.65 17.48 8.03
C SER A 56 -0.76 17.39 9.27
N HIS A 57 -1.16 18.10 10.32
CA HIS A 57 -0.52 17.95 11.63
C HIS A 57 -0.72 16.57 12.23
N ALA A 58 -1.89 15.97 12.04
CA ALA A 58 -2.19 14.62 12.54
C ALA A 58 -1.19 13.60 11.97
N TRP A 59 -0.90 13.68 10.68
CA TRP A 59 0.09 12.82 10.03
C TRP A 59 1.50 13.07 10.57
N ALA A 60 1.90 14.33 10.70
CA ALA A 60 3.23 14.67 11.21
C ALA A 60 3.43 14.17 12.66
N ILE A 61 2.42 14.34 13.51
CA ILE A 61 2.45 13.86 14.89
C ILE A 61 2.55 12.33 14.92
N TRP A 62 1.76 11.65 14.09
CA TRP A 62 1.78 10.19 14.01
C TRP A 62 3.16 9.67 13.58
N CYS A 63 3.76 10.23 12.55
CA CYS A 63 5.10 9.86 12.08
C CYS A 63 6.15 10.08 13.19
N ALA A 64 6.11 11.21 13.86
CA ALA A 64 7.04 11.51 14.95
C ALA A 64 6.89 10.54 16.11
N THR A 65 5.65 10.23 16.50
CA THR A 65 5.35 9.30 17.59
C THR A 65 5.88 7.88 17.29
N HIS A 66 5.77 7.44 16.04
CA HIS A 66 6.22 6.11 15.62
C HIS A 66 7.65 6.08 15.09
N ARG A 67 8.36 7.21 15.17
CA ARG A 67 9.73 7.36 14.67
C ARG A 67 9.86 6.94 13.20
N ILE A 68 8.88 7.36 12.40
CA ILE A 68 8.83 7.11 10.96
C ILE A 68 9.25 8.39 10.24
N GLU A 69 10.23 8.27 9.35
CA GLU A 69 10.62 9.37 8.47
C GLU A 69 9.62 9.46 7.33
N HIS A 70 9.07 10.65 7.12
CA HIS A 70 8.16 10.89 6.03
C HIS A 70 8.86 11.63 4.88
N LEU A 71 8.81 11.03 3.70
CA LEU A 71 9.32 11.60 2.46
C LEU A 71 8.15 11.85 1.52
N ARG A 72 8.12 13.01 0.88
CA ARG A 72 7.11 13.32 -0.15
C ARG A 72 7.76 13.34 -1.52
N THR A 73 7.01 12.90 -2.54
CA THR A 73 7.47 13.02 -3.92
C THR A 73 7.62 14.48 -4.29
N ARG A 74 8.69 14.79 -5.02
CA ARG A 74 8.90 16.15 -5.51
C ARG A 74 7.93 16.44 -6.65
N PRO A 75 7.39 17.67 -6.74
CA PRO A 75 6.60 18.08 -7.90
C PRO A 75 7.36 17.79 -9.20
N TYR A 76 6.64 17.30 -10.21
CA TYR A 76 7.20 16.99 -11.54
C TYR A 76 8.24 15.86 -11.56
N ARG A 77 8.34 15.03 -10.51
CA ARG A 77 9.21 13.85 -10.48
C ARG A 77 8.41 12.59 -10.13
N PRO A 78 7.54 12.11 -11.03
CA PRO A 78 6.63 10.98 -10.76
C PRO A 78 7.36 9.65 -10.53
N ARG A 79 8.62 9.51 -10.95
CA ARG A 79 9.38 8.25 -10.81
C ARG A 79 9.63 7.84 -9.37
N THR A 80 9.59 8.77 -8.42
CA THR A 80 9.87 8.47 -7.02
C THR A 80 8.76 7.65 -6.35
N ASN A 81 7.54 7.62 -6.93
CA ASN A 81 6.43 6.82 -6.41
C ASN A 81 5.96 5.76 -7.43
N GLY A 82 6.83 5.37 -8.35
CA GLY A 82 6.49 4.48 -9.47
C GLY A 82 6.04 3.09 -9.05
N LYS A 83 6.54 2.57 -7.93
CA LYS A 83 6.16 1.24 -7.43
C LYS A 83 4.71 1.20 -6.96
N ALA A 84 4.27 2.22 -6.23
CA ALA A 84 2.88 2.33 -5.80
C ALA A 84 1.95 2.54 -7.00
N GLU A 85 2.34 3.39 -7.94
CA GLU A 85 1.57 3.60 -9.18
C GLU A 85 1.42 2.30 -9.97
N ARG A 86 2.50 1.55 -10.13
CA ARG A 86 2.48 0.27 -10.83
C ARG A 86 1.57 -0.73 -10.14
N PHE A 87 1.64 -0.80 -8.81
CA PHE A 87 0.75 -1.65 -8.03
C PHE A 87 -0.71 -1.27 -8.26
N ILE A 88 -1.04 0.01 -8.20
CA ILE A 88 -2.41 0.49 -8.40
C ILE A 88 -2.91 0.13 -9.80
N GLN A 89 -2.10 0.31 -10.84
CA GLN A 89 -2.46 -0.08 -12.19
C GLN A 89 -2.75 -1.58 -12.30
N THR A 90 -1.91 -2.40 -11.69
CA THR A 90 -2.09 -3.86 -11.67
C THR A 90 -3.39 -4.22 -10.95
N MET A 91 -3.64 -3.63 -9.80
CA MET A 91 -4.84 -3.86 -9.00
C MET A 91 -6.11 -3.47 -9.75
N LEU A 92 -6.11 -2.30 -10.42
CA LEU A 92 -7.27 -1.87 -11.20
C LEU A 92 -7.55 -2.85 -12.33
N ARG A 93 -6.53 -3.29 -13.04
CA ARG A 93 -6.68 -4.20 -14.18
C ARG A 93 -7.08 -5.61 -13.74
N GLU A 94 -6.48 -6.15 -12.68
CA GLU A 94 -6.66 -7.55 -12.28
C GLU A 94 -7.77 -7.77 -11.26
N TRP A 95 -8.19 -6.71 -10.55
CA TRP A 95 -9.27 -6.80 -9.58
C TRP A 95 -10.46 -5.92 -9.95
N ALA A 96 -10.28 -4.60 -9.99
CA ALA A 96 -11.42 -3.67 -10.08
C ALA A 96 -12.19 -3.79 -11.40
N TYR A 97 -11.49 -4.00 -12.49
CA TYR A 97 -12.09 -4.06 -13.83
C TYR A 97 -11.96 -5.44 -14.49
N ALA A 98 -11.49 -6.44 -13.77
CA ALA A 98 -11.26 -7.77 -14.33
C ALA A 98 -12.53 -8.57 -14.58
N GLY A 99 -13.66 -8.16 -14.01
CA GLY A 99 -14.92 -8.86 -14.15
C GLY A 99 -16.12 -7.98 -13.84
N SER A 100 -17.30 -8.54 -14.04
CA SER A 100 -18.56 -7.88 -13.69
C SER A 100 -18.87 -8.14 -12.22
N TYR A 101 -18.91 -7.07 -11.43
CA TYR A 101 -19.38 -7.13 -10.06
C TYR A 101 -20.81 -6.62 -9.97
N ARG A 102 -21.63 -7.27 -9.14
CA ARG A 102 -23.04 -6.87 -8.95
C ARG A 102 -23.19 -5.51 -8.28
N SER A 103 -22.20 -5.11 -7.49
CA SER A 103 -22.22 -3.86 -6.73
C SER A 103 -20.82 -3.49 -6.28
N SER A 104 -20.64 -2.27 -5.78
CA SER A 104 -19.40 -1.83 -5.15
C SER A 104 -19.06 -2.68 -3.92
N THR A 105 -20.07 -3.11 -3.17
CA THR A 105 -19.88 -4.00 -2.02
C THR A 105 -19.34 -5.36 -2.48
N HIS A 106 -19.87 -5.93 -3.55
CA HIS A 106 -19.39 -7.18 -4.10
C HIS A 106 -17.93 -7.07 -4.57
N ARG A 107 -17.60 -5.98 -5.25
CA ARG A 107 -16.23 -5.69 -5.69
C ARG A 107 -15.30 -5.59 -4.48
N ALA A 108 -15.69 -4.85 -3.45
CA ALA A 108 -14.88 -4.68 -2.23
C ALA A 108 -14.64 -6.02 -1.52
N ARG A 109 -15.63 -6.92 -1.49
CA ARG A 109 -15.49 -8.25 -0.88
C ARG A 109 -14.50 -9.15 -1.62
N ALA A 110 -14.28 -8.93 -2.91
CA ALA A 110 -13.31 -9.69 -3.70
C ALA A 110 -11.87 -9.23 -3.48
N LEU A 111 -11.66 -8.05 -2.92
CA LEU A 111 -10.33 -7.46 -2.76
C LEU A 111 -9.40 -8.27 -1.84
N PRO A 112 -9.82 -8.73 -0.65
CA PRO A 112 -8.93 -9.50 0.22
C PRO A 112 -8.34 -10.74 -0.46
N ALA A 113 -9.14 -11.48 -1.22
CA ALA A 113 -8.68 -12.65 -1.96
C ALA A 113 -7.66 -12.27 -3.04
N TRP A 114 -7.89 -11.15 -3.75
CA TRP A 114 -6.95 -10.69 -4.76
C TRP A 114 -5.63 -10.22 -4.13
N ILE A 115 -5.66 -9.51 -3.01
CA ILE A 115 -4.45 -9.09 -2.29
C ILE A 115 -3.66 -10.29 -1.81
N ASP A 116 -4.34 -11.31 -1.29
CA ASP A 116 -3.69 -12.56 -0.89
C ASP A 116 -3.00 -13.24 -2.08
N TYR A 117 -3.69 -13.33 -3.21
CA TYR A 117 -3.10 -13.81 -4.46
C TYR A 117 -1.89 -12.98 -4.87
N TYR A 118 -2.00 -11.65 -4.86
CA TYR A 118 -0.91 -10.74 -5.22
C TYR A 118 0.32 -10.99 -4.36
N ASN A 119 0.15 -11.10 -3.06
CA ASN A 119 1.26 -11.22 -2.11
C ASN A 119 1.89 -12.61 -2.09
N HIS A 120 1.10 -13.68 -2.29
CA HIS A 120 1.54 -15.05 -2.03
C HIS A 120 1.63 -15.93 -3.27
N GLN A 121 1.00 -15.58 -4.38
CA GLN A 121 0.93 -16.45 -5.55
C GLN A 121 1.35 -15.78 -6.84
N ARG A 122 1.13 -14.47 -6.99
CA ARG A 122 1.42 -13.76 -8.22
C ARG A 122 2.92 -13.57 -8.42
N PRO A 123 3.53 -14.12 -9.51
CA PRO A 123 4.94 -13.88 -9.78
C PRO A 123 5.17 -12.45 -10.30
N HIS A 124 6.30 -11.86 -9.92
CA HIS A 124 6.69 -10.51 -10.33
C HIS A 124 7.98 -10.54 -11.15
N GLY A 125 7.95 -9.96 -12.35
CA GLY A 125 9.14 -9.86 -13.19
C GLY A 125 10.30 -9.13 -12.50
N ALA A 126 10.00 -8.05 -11.79
CA ALA A 126 11.00 -7.28 -11.05
C ALA A 126 11.63 -8.04 -9.87
N LEU A 127 11.00 -9.14 -9.43
CA LEU A 127 11.49 -9.98 -8.35
C LEU A 127 12.02 -11.34 -8.85
N GLY A 128 12.40 -11.43 -10.12
CA GLY A 128 12.83 -12.69 -10.72
C GLY A 128 11.72 -13.72 -10.79
N HIS A 129 10.49 -13.29 -11.04
CA HIS A 129 9.27 -14.10 -11.07
C HIS A 129 8.90 -14.74 -9.73
N LYS A 130 9.44 -14.21 -8.63
CA LYS A 130 9.05 -14.61 -7.27
C LYS A 130 7.86 -13.79 -6.79
N THR A 131 7.20 -14.28 -5.74
CA THR A 131 6.10 -13.55 -5.09
C THR A 131 6.61 -12.55 -4.07
N PRO A 132 5.87 -11.47 -3.78
CA PRO A 132 6.26 -10.55 -2.71
C PRO A 132 6.52 -11.24 -1.37
N ALA A 133 5.63 -12.12 -0.92
CA ALA A 133 5.78 -12.79 0.37
C ALA A 133 7.02 -13.68 0.44
N SER A 134 7.46 -14.27 -0.67
CA SER A 134 8.65 -15.11 -0.69
C SER A 134 9.93 -14.32 -0.40
N ARG A 135 9.90 -13.00 -0.61
CA ARG A 135 11.04 -12.12 -0.35
C ARG A 135 11.24 -11.85 1.14
N LEU A 136 10.24 -12.05 1.97
CA LEU A 136 10.35 -11.86 3.42
C LEU A 136 11.35 -12.83 4.06
N GLN A 137 11.54 -14.01 3.48
CA GLN A 137 12.44 -15.02 3.99
C GLN A 137 13.91 -14.81 3.59
N ALA A 138 14.16 -13.89 2.67
CA ALA A 138 15.48 -13.58 2.14
C ALA A 138 16.18 -12.44 2.88
N ALA A 139 15.49 -11.82 3.85
CA ALA A 139 16.04 -10.70 4.62
C ALA A 139 16.87 -11.16 5.81
#